data_e912ac7badca6e3ba9cba0c2cdb5a624
#
_entry.id   e912ac7badca6e3ba9cba0c2cdb5a624
#
_cell.length_a   1.000
_cell.length_b   1.000
_cell.length_c   1.000
_cell.angle_alpha   90.00
_cell.angle_beta   90.00
_cell.angle_gamma   90.00
#
_symmetry.space_group_name_H-M   'P 1'
#
loop_
_entity.id
_entity.type
_entity.pdbx_description
1 polymer ?
#
loop_
_entity_poly.entity_id
_entity_poly.type
_entity_poly.pdbx_seq_one_letter_code
_entity_poly.pdbx_strand_id
1 'polypeptide(L)' 'MEGIVKRWLDRGYGFINVEGNDEDVFVHHSGLNGAFELREGQNVEFDMESSTRGPKAVNVKIVE' A
#
# COMPACT_ATOMS: atom_id res chain seq x y z
N MET A 1 -6.52 -4.00 7.64
CA MET A 1 -6.67 -2.56 7.36
C MET A 1 -6.88 -2.37 5.87
N GLU A 2 -7.78 -1.50 5.49
CA GLU A 2 -8.10 -1.26 4.09
C GLU A 2 -7.73 0.14 3.67
N GLY A 3 -7.38 0.29 2.38
CA GLY A 3 -7.04 1.57 1.82
C GLY A 3 -7.20 1.57 0.31
N ILE A 4 -6.89 2.71 -0.28
CA ILE A 4 -6.94 2.90 -1.72
C ILE A 4 -5.56 3.31 -2.20
N VAL A 5 -5.08 2.67 -3.26
CA VAL A 5 -3.78 3.00 -3.83
C VAL A 5 -3.83 4.42 -4.38
N LYS A 6 -3.05 5.31 -3.79
CA LYS A 6 -2.97 6.69 -4.21
C LYS A 6 -2.02 6.86 -5.39
N ARG A 7 -0.92 6.12 -5.36
CA ARG A 7 0.10 6.22 -6.39
C ARG A 7 0.95 4.95 -6.42
N TRP A 8 1.30 4.50 -7.61
CA TRP A 8 2.25 3.41 -7.80
C TRP A 8 3.31 3.85 -8.81
N LEU A 9 4.57 3.67 -8.47
CA LEU A 9 5.69 4.09 -9.30
C LEU A 9 6.36 2.89 -9.96
N ASP A 10 6.90 3.11 -11.14
CA ASP A 10 7.57 2.05 -11.92
C ASP A 10 8.79 1.46 -11.20
N ARG A 11 9.23 2.10 -10.14
CA ARG A 11 10.37 1.63 -9.36
C ARG A 11 10.02 0.54 -8.35
N GLY A 12 8.77 0.11 -8.32
CA GLY A 12 8.33 -0.99 -7.47
C GLY A 12 7.89 -0.56 -6.08
N TYR A 13 7.41 0.66 -5.90
CA TYR A 13 6.84 1.13 -4.66
C TYR A 13 5.74 2.16 -4.91
N GLY A 14 4.98 2.44 -3.90
CA GLY A 14 3.92 3.42 -4.01
C GLY A 14 3.36 3.80 -2.65
N PHE A 15 2.18 4.39 -2.66
CA PHE A 15 1.54 4.90 -1.46
C PHE A 15 0.07 4.51 -1.44
N ILE A 16 -0.41 4.18 -0.25
CA ILE A 16 -1.81 3.82 0.00
C ILE A 16 -2.40 4.88 0.91
N ASN A 17 -3.56 5.40 0.54
CA ASN A 17 -4.30 6.32 1.39
C ASN A 17 -5.30 5.51 2.21
N VAL A 18 -5.25 5.69 3.52
CA VAL A 18 -6.17 5.03 4.46
C VAL A 18 -7.29 6.01 4.79
N GLU A 19 -8.52 5.59 4.61
CA GLU A 19 -9.69 6.44 4.89
C GLU A 19 -9.68 6.93 6.34
N GLY A 20 -9.87 8.21 6.50
CA GLY A 20 -9.85 8.83 7.82
C GLY A 20 -8.46 9.17 8.34
N ASN A 21 -7.44 8.98 7.53
CA ASN A 21 -6.05 9.28 7.88
C ASN A 21 -5.44 10.19 6.82
N ASP A 22 -4.80 11.26 7.23
CA ASP A 22 -4.18 12.23 6.32
C ASP A 22 -2.80 11.76 5.83
N GLU A 23 -2.25 10.73 6.44
CA GLU A 23 -0.93 10.24 6.08
C GLU A 23 -1.02 9.10 5.05
N ASP A 24 -0.11 9.13 4.09
CA ASP A 24 0.01 8.06 3.12
C ASP A 24 0.89 6.95 3.71
N VAL A 25 0.49 5.72 3.47
CA VAL A 25 1.24 4.54 3.92
C VAL A 25 2.12 4.06 2.78
N PHE A 26 3.41 3.95 3.02
CA PHE A 26 4.36 3.45 2.04
C PHE A 26 4.13 1.95 1.78
N VAL A 27 4.21 1.55 0.51
CA VAL A 27 4.12 0.14 0.12
C VAL A 27 5.22 -0.17 -0.88
N HIS A 28 5.95 -1.25 -0.64
CA HIS A 28 7.00 -1.74 -1.52
C HIS A 28 6.53 -3.04 -2.19
N HIS A 29 7.00 -3.32 -3.40
CA HIS A 29 6.55 -4.51 -4.13
C HIS A 29 6.81 -5.81 -3.34
N SER A 30 7.82 -5.84 -2.50
CA SER A 30 8.10 -7.00 -1.66
C SER A 30 7.03 -7.25 -0.60
N GLY A 31 6.22 -6.25 -0.31
CA GLY A 31 5.10 -6.38 0.63
C GLY A 31 3.79 -6.81 -0.01
N LEU A 32 3.77 -7.02 -1.33
CA LEU A 32 2.58 -7.47 -2.02
C LEU A 32 2.44 -8.98 -1.90
N ASN A 33 1.22 -9.42 -1.68
CA ASN A 33 0.90 -10.83 -1.57
C ASN A 33 0.02 -11.22 -2.76
N GLY A 34 0.59 -11.96 -3.70
CA GLY A 34 -0.12 -12.41 -4.88
C GLY A 34 -0.18 -11.41 -6.02
N ALA A 35 0.57 -10.31 -5.93
CA ALA A 35 0.62 -9.31 -6.98
C ALA A 35 2.05 -8.80 -7.16
N PHE A 36 2.36 -8.26 -8.32
CA PHE A 36 3.68 -7.71 -8.63
C PHE A 36 3.66 -6.18 -8.61
N GLU A 37 2.51 -5.60 -8.86
CA GLU A 37 2.34 -4.15 -8.90
C GLU A 37 0.91 -3.78 -8.54
N LEU A 38 0.71 -2.52 -8.22
CA LEU A 38 -0.60 -1.97 -7.93
C LEU A 38 -0.93 -0.87 -8.93
N ARG A 39 -2.19 -0.47 -8.96
CA ARG A 39 -2.65 0.62 -9.81
C ARG A 39 -3.38 1.64 -8.98
N GLU A 40 -3.29 2.90 -9.38
CA GLU A 40 -4.01 3.97 -8.72
C GLU A 40 -5.51 3.67 -8.70
N GLY A 41 -6.12 3.90 -7.54
CA GLY A 41 -7.54 3.70 -7.36
C GLY A 41 -7.96 2.31 -6.93
N GLN A 42 -7.05 1.35 -6.89
CA GLN A 42 -7.37 0.00 -6.42
C GLN A 42 -7.62 -0.01 -4.92
N ASN A 43 -8.61 -0.81 -4.50
CA ASN A 43 -8.83 -1.08 -3.09
C ASN A 43 -7.90 -2.21 -2.66
N VAL A 44 -7.26 -2.04 -1.53
CA VAL A 44 -6.33 -3.05 -1.00
C VAL A 44 -6.58 -3.27 0.48
N GLU A 45 -6.26 -4.47 0.92
CA GLU A 45 -6.23 -4.82 2.34
C GLU A 45 -4.78 -5.12 2.71
N PHE A 46 -4.35 -4.66 3.87
CA PHE A 46 -2.96 -4.78 4.27
C PHE A 46 -2.81 -4.70 5.78
N ASP A 47 -1.64 -5.09 6.25
CA ASP A 47 -1.22 -4.90 7.64
C ASP A 47 -0.25 -3.72 7.67
N MET A 48 -0.24 -2.99 8.78
CA MET A 48 0.65 -1.85 8.94
C MET A 48 1.80 -2.23 9.85
N GLU A 49 3.01 -1.85 9.44
CA GLU A 49 4.22 -2.09 10.20
C GLU A 49 4.99 -0.78 10.33
N SER A 50 5.59 -0.56 11.49
CA SER A 50 6.43 0.62 11.71
C SER A 50 7.78 0.43 11.06
N SER A 51 8.29 1.47 10.42
CA SER A 51 9.62 1.46 9.84
C SER A 51 10.33 2.77 10.14
N THR A 52 11.63 2.83 9.83
CA THR A 52 12.41 4.05 10.04
C THR A 52 11.92 5.24 9.23
N ARG A 53 11.15 4.98 8.18
CA ARG A 53 10.58 6.00 7.30
C ARG A 53 9.11 6.28 7.59
N GLY A 54 8.57 5.70 8.66
CA GLY A 54 7.17 5.83 9.01
C GLY A 54 6.37 4.55 8.75
N PRO A 55 5.03 4.63 8.68
CA PRO A 55 4.22 3.44 8.49
C PRO A 55 4.44 2.81 7.11
N LYS A 56 4.45 1.50 7.09
CA LYS A 56 4.68 0.70 5.89
C LYS A 56 3.61 -0.38 5.79
N ALA A 57 3.07 -0.57 4.60
CA ALA A 57 2.10 -1.63 4.35
C ALA A 57 2.81 -2.95 4.03
N VAL A 58 2.34 -4.03 4.63
CA VAL A 58 2.84 -5.39 4.37
C VAL A 58 1.65 -6.32 4.17
N ASN A 59 1.88 -7.47 3.57
CA ASN A 59 0.81 -8.44 3.25
C ASN A 59 -0.33 -7.79 2.46
N VAL A 60 0.02 -6.97 1.50
CA VAL A 60 -0.95 -6.21 0.72
C VAL A 60 -1.64 -7.10 -0.28
N LYS A 61 -2.97 -7.12 -0.23
CA LYS A 61 -3.81 -7.88 -1.16
C LYS A 61 -4.78 -6.94 -1.84
N ILE A 62 -5.02 -7.18 -3.12
CA ILE A 62 -6.02 -6.43 -3.88
C ILE A 62 -7.40 -6.96 -3.50
N VAL A 63 -8.28 -6.03 -3.14
CA VAL A 63 -9.67 -6.33 -2.83
C VAL A 63 -10.52 -5.93 -4.02
N GLU A 64 -11.25 -6.86 -4.56
CA GLU A 64 -12.15 -6.63 -5.69
C GLU A 64 -13.59 -6.52 -5.25
#